data_9ca9ec9abf576f7c7ebaa482fe73aebc
#
_entry.id   9ca9ec9abf576f7c7ebaa482fe73aebc
#
_cell.length_a   1.000
_cell.length_b   1.000
_cell.length_c   1.000
_cell.angle_alpha   90.00
_cell.angle_beta   90.00
_cell.angle_gamma   90.00
#
_symmetry.space_group_name_H-M   'P 1'
#
loop_
_entity.id
_entity.type
_entity.pdbx_description
1 polymer ?
#
loop_
_entity_poly.entity_id
_entity_poly.type
_entity_poly.pdbx_seq_one_letter_code
_entity_poly.pdbx_strand_id
1 'polypeptide(L)'
;MGPLSGVKVIEVAGIGPGPFTAMMLADMGADVVRVDRADRAGGDPEVPPADVLYRGRRSLGVNLKSDEGVQVVLDLVEHADALIEGFRPGVAERLGIGPEECLERNPALVYSRMTGWGQEGPYAHTAGHDINYIALAGALAHLGRAGEQPTPPINLVGDFGGGGMLQAFGVVCGLLEAQRSGEGQVIDAAMVDGSATLMTMIWAFRAMGIWTDERGTNMLDTGAHFYDTYETADGKYVSIGSIEPQFYAELLRLSGLEEHLAAKGKELPYQMDASHWEELRGELAEVFATKTRDEWCEVMEGSDVCFAPVLTMEEAARHPHNVERGTFVEFGGITQPAPSPRFSRTPGAIQRVPAHPGQDTDDVLVDWLGMDDSGVAALRDSGAVA
;
A
#
# COMPACT_ATOMS: atom_id res chain seq x y z
N MET A 1 -6.08 0.98 -22.22
CA MET A 1 -5.61 2.31 -21.76
C MET A 1 -6.31 2.60 -20.44
N GLY A 2 -5.55 2.78 -19.37
CA GLY A 2 -6.06 3.09 -18.03
C GLY A 2 -6.56 4.53 -17.89
N PRO A 3 -7.14 4.91 -16.74
CA PRO A 3 -7.69 6.25 -16.52
C PRO A 3 -6.64 7.37 -16.52
N LEU A 4 -5.35 7.03 -16.30
CA LEU A 4 -4.23 7.97 -16.31
C LEU A 4 -3.43 7.93 -17.64
N SER A 5 -4.01 7.36 -18.71
CA SER A 5 -3.34 7.36 -20.02
C SER A 5 -3.06 8.78 -20.50
N GLY A 6 -1.81 9.05 -20.87
CA GLY A 6 -1.31 10.36 -21.28
C GLY A 6 -0.70 11.18 -20.13
N VAL A 7 -0.84 10.73 -18.87
CA VAL A 7 -0.15 11.32 -17.72
C VAL A 7 1.30 10.83 -17.69
N LYS A 8 2.25 11.75 -17.56
CA LYS A 8 3.69 11.49 -17.46
C LYS A 8 4.20 11.75 -16.05
N VAL A 9 4.84 10.75 -15.46
CA VAL A 9 5.31 10.81 -14.07
C VAL A 9 6.81 10.49 -13.99
N ILE A 10 7.55 11.32 -13.29
CA ILE A 10 8.93 11.03 -12.89
C ILE A 10 8.91 10.46 -11.47
N GLU A 11 9.54 9.30 -11.28
CA GLU A 11 9.83 8.73 -9.96
C GLU A 11 11.33 8.82 -9.72
N VAL A 12 11.75 9.53 -8.69
CA VAL A 12 13.14 9.41 -8.23
C VAL A 12 13.28 8.14 -7.41
N ALA A 13 14.18 7.25 -7.83
CA ALA A 13 14.30 5.91 -7.26
C ALA A 13 14.45 5.92 -5.74
N GLY A 14 13.63 5.12 -5.08
CA GLY A 14 13.55 4.98 -3.63
C GLY A 14 13.15 3.56 -3.22
N ILE A 15 12.67 3.41 -2.00
CA ILE A 15 12.17 2.14 -1.44
C ILE A 15 10.79 2.34 -0.82
N GLY A 16 9.99 1.27 -0.75
CA GLY A 16 8.71 1.23 -0.01
C GLY A 16 7.60 2.06 -0.66
N PRO A 17 7.10 3.12 0.03
CA PRO A 17 5.85 3.80 -0.35
C PRO A 17 5.91 4.57 -1.68
N GLY A 18 7.02 5.25 -1.99
CA GLY A 18 7.19 5.95 -3.27
C GLY A 18 7.09 5.02 -4.48
N PRO A 19 7.89 3.94 -4.54
CA PRO A 19 7.73 2.89 -5.55
C PRO A 19 6.33 2.28 -5.64
N PHE A 20 5.64 2.11 -4.52
CA PHE A 20 4.26 1.63 -4.50
C PHE A 20 3.29 2.64 -5.15
N THR A 21 3.44 3.93 -4.84
CA THR A 21 2.70 5.01 -5.50
C THR A 21 2.91 4.97 -7.01
N ALA A 22 4.16 4.93 -7.45
CA ALA A 22 4.53 4.91 -8.86
C ALA A 22 3.98 3.66 -9.58
N MET A 23 4.01 2.49 -8.93
CA MET A 23 3.39 1.26 -9.43
C MET A 23 1.89 1.44 -9.65
N MET A 24 1.18 2.01 -8.68
CA MET A 24 -0.26 2.24 -8.79
C MET A 24 -0.61 3.20 -9.93
N LEU A 25 0.16 4.27 -10.13
CA LEU A 25 -0.05 5.20 -11.24
C LEU A 25 0.24 4.54 -12.58
N ALA A 26 1.32 3.75 -12.68
CA ALA A 26 1.65 2.97 -13.87
C ALA A 26 0.57 1.91 -14.20
N ASP A 27 0.08 1.18 -13.21
CA ASP A 27 -1.02 0.22 -13.38
C ASP A 27 -2.30 0.90 -13.89
N MET A 28 -2.52 2.16 -13.55
CA MET A 28 -3.64 2.97 -14.05
C MET A 28 -3.35 3.65 -15.40
N GLY A 29 -2.22 3.39 -16.02
CA GLY A 29 -1.91 3.80 -17.40
C GLY A 29 -1.02 5.03 -17.54
N ALA A 30 -0.49 5.60 -16.46
CA ALA A 30 0.51 6.65 -16.55
C ALA A 30 1.80 6.12 -17.18
N ASP A 31 2.49 6.97 -17.96
CA ASP A 31 3.86 6.72 -18.40
C ASP A 31 4.82 7.16 -17.30
N VAL A 32 5.38 6.18 -16.59
CA VAL A 32 6.24 6.42 -15.43
C VAL A 32 7.69 6.14 -15.78
N VAL A 33 8.54 7.14 -15.62
CA VAL A 33 9.99 7.04 -15.75
C VAL A 33 10.62 7.09 -14.37
N ARG A 34 11.33 6.00 -14.00
CA ARG A 34 12.10 5.92 -12.78
C ARG A 34 13.52 6.40 -13.05
N VAL A 35 13.93 7.46 -12.37
CA VAL A 35 15.29 7.99 -12.37
C VAL A 35 16.14 7.20 -11.37
N ASP A 36 16.93 6.28 -11.89
CA ASP A 36 17.90 5.48 -11.14
C ASP A 36 19.28 6.12 -11.14
N ARG A 37 20.14 5.70 -10.25
CA ARG A 37 21.54 6.16 -10.23
C ARG A 37 22.31 5.54 -11.39
N ALA A 38 23.03 6.35 -12.16
CA ALA A 38 23.87 5.90 -13.27
C ALA A 38 24.90 4.84 -12.84
N ASP A 39 25.46 4.94 -11.62
CA ASP A 39 26.43 3.96 -11.08
C ASP A 39 25.80 2.60 -10.70
N ARG A 40 24.50 2.44 -10.84
CA ARG A 40 23.74 1.20 -10.66
C ARG A 40 23.19 0.64 -11.96
N ALA A 41 23.39 1.34 -13.07
CA ALA A 41 22.91 0.90 -14.37
C ALA A 41 23.54 -0.45 -14.76
N GLY A 42 22.72 -1.32 -15.34
CA GLY A 42 23.11 -2.64 -15.80
C GLY A 42 22.15 -3.74 -15.36
N GLY A 43 22.34 -4.90 -15.90
CA GLY A 43 21.51 -6.08 -15.71
C GLY A 43 21.26 -6.76 -17.06
N ASP A 44 20.71 -7.98 -17.02
CA ASP A 44 20.35 -8.72 -18.22
C ASP A 44 18.86 -8.49 -18.54
N PRO A 45 18.52 -7.74 -19.61
CA PRO A 45 17.12 -7.48 -19.97
C PRO A 45 16.28 -8.75 -20.21
N GLU A 46 16.91 -9.86 -20.56
CA GLU A 46 16.23 -11.15 -20.75
C GLU A 46 15.82 -11.82 -19.42
N VAL A 47 16.37 -11.33 -18.29
CA VAL A 47 16.09 -11.83 -16.94
C VAL A 47 15.58 -10.66 -16.07
N PRO A 48 14.31 -10.26 -16.19
CA PRO A 48 13.77 -9.13 -15.45
C PRO A 48 13.91 -9.30 -13.92
N PRO A 49 14.10 -8.19 -13.18
CA PRO A 49 14.09 -8.25 -11.72
C PRO A 49 12.78 -8.83 -11.16
N ALA A 50 12.89 -9.63 -10.10
CA ALA A 50 11.72 -10.26 -9.47
C ALA A 50 10.92 -9.29 -8.56
N ASP A 51 11.42 -8.09 -8.32
CA ASP A 51 10.73 -7.10 -7.47
C ASP A 51 9.58 -6.43 -8.23
N VAL A 52 8.42 -7.08 -8.17
CA VAL A 52 7.19 -6.64 -8.86
C VAL A 52 6.67 -5.28 -8.38
N LEU A 53 7.20 -4.75 -7.27
CA LEU A 53 6.91 -3.38 -6.83
C LEU A 53 7.37 -2.35 -7.86
N TYR A 54 8.35 -2.70 -8.70
CA TYR A 54 8.87 -1.84 -9.78
C TYR A 54 8.26 -2.08 -11.15
N ARG A 55 7.20 -2.89 -11.28
CA ARG A 55 6.48 -3.14 -12.55
C ARG A 55 5.90 -1.87 -13.17
N GLY A 56 5.71 -1.89 -14.48
CA GLY A 56 5.00 -0.84 -15.22
C GLY A 56 5.84 0.38 -15.57
N ARG A 57 7.11 0.45 -15.14
CA ARG A 57 7.97 1.62 -15.28
C ARG A 57 9.13 1.42 -16.24
N ARG A 58 9.54 2.49 -16.91
CA ARG A 58 10.82 2.60 -17.61
C ARG A 58 11.89 3.08 -16.63
N SER A 59 13.13 2.69 -16.84
CA SER A 59 14.25 3.09 -15.99
C SER A 59 15.27 3.90 -16.77
N LEU A 60 15.60 5.09 -16.26
CA LEU A 60 16.62 6.01 -16.77
C LEU A 60 17.77 6.13 -15.76
N GLY A 61 18.99 5.78 -16.15
CA GLY A 61 20.18 5.91 -15.32
C GLY A 61 20.77 7.32 -15.38
N VAL A 62 20.73 8.07 -14.26
CA VAL A 62 21.19 9.46 -14.19
C VAL A 62 22.21 9.66 -13.07
N ASN A 63 23.23 10.46 -13.37
CA ASN A 63 24.21 10.92 -12.39
C ASN A 63 23.83 12.30 -11.83
N LEU A 64 23.01 12.33 -10.79
CA LEU A 64 22.58 13.57 -10.12
C LEU A 64 23.71 14.31 -9.38
N LYS A 65 24.97 13.87 -9.51
CA LYS A 65 26.14 14.59 -8.99
C LYS A 65 26.84 15.44 -10.05
N SER A 66 26.44 15.30 -11.31
CA SER A 66 26.93 16.15 -12.42
C SER A 66 25.85 17.16 -12.80
N ASP A 67 26.26 18.35 -13.22
CA ASP A 67 25.35 19.41 -13.66
C ASP A 67 24.53 18.96 -14.88
N GLU A 68 25.12 18.21 -15.79
CA GLU A 68 24.46 17.66 -16.97
C GLU A 68 23.39 16.62 -16.60
N GLY A 69 23.65 15.78 -15.58
CA GLY A 69 22.66 14.81 -15.10
C GLY A 69 21.47 15.49 -14.42
N VAL A 70 21.70 16.54 -13.63
CA VAL A 70 20.64 17.38 -13.07
C VAL A 70 19.83 18.02 -14.19
N GLN A 71 20.50 18.57 -15.21
CA GLN A 71 19.82 19.19 -16.35
C GLN A 71 18.91 18.20 -17.09
N VAL A 72 19.34 16.95 -17.29
CA VAL A 72 18.49 15.89 -17.89
C VAL A 72 17.18 15.71 -17.10
N VAL A 73 17.23 15.69 -15.77
CA VAL A 73 16.00 15.56 -14.96
C VAL A 73 15.13 16.80 -15.07
N LEU A 74 15.73 18.00 -15.05
CA LEU A 74 14.97 19.25 -15.20
C LEU A 74 14.33 19.39 -16.60
N ASP A 75 15.00 18.88 -17.64
CA ASP A 75 14.44 18.84 -18.99
C ASP A 75 13.23 17.85 -19.06
N LEU A 76 13.34 16.71 -18.38
CA LEU A 76 12.19 15.78 -18.26
C LEU A 76 11.01 16.40 -17.49
N VAL A 77 11.29 17.21 -16.47
CA VAL A 77 10.28 17.93 -15.67
C VAL A 77 9.43 18.86 -16.54
N GLU A 78 10.00 19.48 -17.57
CA GLU A 78 9.26 20.33 -18.52
C GLU A 78 8.13 19.57 -19.25
N HIS A 79 8.26 18.24 -19.34
CA HIS A 79 7.34 17.35 -20.03
C HIS A 79 6.52 16.46 -19.08
N ALA A 80 6.73 16.56 -17.77
CA ALA A 80 6.07 15.73 -16.77
C ALA A 80 4.86 16.43 -16.15
N ASP A 81 3.84 15.64 -15.80
CA ASP A 81 2.68 16.10 -15.02
C ASP A 81 2.92 15.99 -13.51
N ALA A 82 3.74 15.00 -13.10
CA ALA A 82 4.08 14.81 -11.69
C ALA A 82 5.52 14.32 -11.51
N LEU A 83 6.11 14.68 -10.36
CA LEU A 83 7.36 14.11 -9.86
C LEU A 83 7.14 13.56 -8.45
N ILE A 84 7.63 12.35 -8.20
CA ILE A 84 7.57 11.66 -6.91
C ILE A 84 9.00 11.45 -6.42
N GLU A 85 9.30 11.91 -5.20
CA GLU A 85 10.57 11.63 -4.54
C GLU A 85 10.35 11.17 -3.08
N GLY A 86 11.31 10.43 -2.52
CA GLY A 86 11.26 9.91 -1.17
C GLY A 86 12.53 10.22 -0.36
N PHE A 87 13.19 11.32 -0.64
CA PHE A 87 14.37 11.77 0.10
C PHE A 87 14.01 12.39 1.44
N ARG A 88 14.97 12.41 2.35
CA ARG A 88 14.86 13.24 3.55
C ARG A 88 14.84 14.73 3.16
N PRO A 89 14.15 15.58 3.97
CA PRO A 89 14.07 17.01 3.70
C PRO A 89 15.43 17.66 3.39
N GLY A 90 15.48 18.50 2.35
CA GLY A 90 16.68 19.18 1.89
C GLY A 90 17.65 18.36 1.03
N VAL A 91 17.35 17.09 0.73
CA VAL A 91 18.21 16.27 -0.15
C VAL A 91 17.96 16.59 -1.62
N ALA A 92 16.69 16.65 -2.04
CA ALA A 92 16.32 16.98 -3.41
C ALA A 92 16.83 18.39 -3.81
N GLU A 93 16.72 19.34 -2.89
CA GLU A 93 17.23 20.70 -3.06
C GLU A 93 18.76 20.72 -3.27
N ARG A 94 19.51 19.96 -2.45
CA ARG A 94 20.96 19.85 -2.62
C ARG A 94 21.39 19.16 -3.92
N LEU A 95 20.52 18.34 -4.48
CA LEU A 95 20.72 17.68 -5.77
C LEU A 95 20.29 18.56 -6.96
N GLY A 96 19.72 19.73 -6.72
CA GLY A 96 19.25 20.64 -7.78
C GLY A 96 17.97 20.21 -8.48
N ILE A 97 17.22 19.30 -7.86
CA ILE A 97 15.89 18.82 -8.33
C ILE A 97 14.81 19.01 -7.27
N GLY A 98 14.97 20.02 -6.43
CA GLY A 98 14.00 20.40 -5.41
C GLY A 98 12.71 21.00 -6.00
N PRO A 99 11.71 21.25 -5.15
CA PRO A 99 10.43 21.80 -5.61
C PRO A 99 10.57 23.16 -6.31
N GLU A 100 11.46 24.03 -5.83
CA GLU A 100 11.66 25.37 -6.38
C GLU A 100 12.20 25.28 -7.81
N GLU A 101 13.28 24.54 -8.02
CA GLU A 101 13.91 24.36 -9.33
C GLU A 101 12.96 23.66 -10.32
N CYS A 102 12.22 22.67 -9.87
CA CYS A 102 11.29 21.94 -10.73
C CYS A 102 10.06 22.79 -11.11
N LEU A 103 9.50 23.56 -10.18
CA LEU A 103 8.34 24.43 -10.45
C LEU A 103 8.71 25.68 -11.27
N GLU A 104 9.96 26.16 -11.21
CA GLU A 104 10.47 27.18 -12.14
C GLU A 104 10.48 26.67 -13.59
N ARG A 105 10.81 25.39 -13.80
CA ARG A 105 10.79 24.75 -15.13
C ARG A 105 9.39 24.43 -15.62
N ASN A 106 8.56 23.91 -14.72
CA ASN A 106 7.18 23.53 -15.02
C ASN A 106 6.23 23.98 -13.90
N PRO A 107 5.63 25.18 -14.03
CA PRO A 107 4.69 25.70 -13.02
C PRO A 107 3.43 24.86 -12.83
N ALA A 108 3.11 23.93 -13.74
CA ALA A 108 1.98 23.03 -13.63
C ALA A 108 2.33 21.67 -12.99
N LEU A 109 3.60 21.44 -12.62
CA LEU A 109 4.06 20.19 -12.07
C LEU A 109 3.45 19.90 -10.70
N VAL A 110 2.99 18.68 -10.48
CA VAL A 110 2.66 18.15 -9.15
C VAL A 110 3.91 17.51 -8.54
N TYR A 111 4.52 18.18 -7.57
CA TYR A 111 5.73 17.72 -6.91
C TYR A 111 5.39 17.02 -5.60
N SER A 112 5.51 15.68 -5.53
CA SER A 112 5.09 14.90 -4.37
C SER A 112 6.27 14.34 -3.59
N ARG A 113 6.32 14.66 -2.29
CA ARG A 113 7.39 14.31 -1.34
C ARG A 113 6.89 13.25 -0.37
N MET A 114 7.42 12.03 -0.47
CA MET A 114 7.13 10.95 0.47
C MET A 114 8.16 10.93 1.60
N THR A 115 7.71 11.08 2.83
CA THR A 115 8.56 10.98 4.01
C THR A 115 7.88 10.18 5.13
N GLY A 116 8.67 9.77 6.12
CA GLY A 116 8.12 9.15 7.33
C GLY A 116 7.46 10.16 8.26
N TRP A 117 8.11 11.32 8.44
CA TRP A 117 7.79 12.28 9.50
C TRP A 117 7.24 13.62 9.00
N GLY A 118 7.18 13.86 7.69
CA GLY A 118 6.86 15.15 7.09
C GLY A 118 8.11 15.99 6.81
N GLN A 119 7.90 17.12 6.14
CA GLN A 119 8.96 18.07 5.80
C GLN A 119 9.38 18.93 7.00
N GLU A 120 8.52 19.05 7.99
CA GLU A 120 8.71 19.88 9.18
C GLU A 120 8.54 19.08 10.49
N GLY A 121 8.86 19.70 11.61
CA GLY A 121 8.73 19.09 12.92
C GLY A 121 10.02 18.44 13.46
N PRO A 122 10.02 18.07 14.75
CA PRO A 122 11.24 17.61 15.44
C PRO A 122 11.86 16.36 14.87
N TYR A 123 11.08 15.50 14.22
CA TYR A 123 11.55 14.23 13.64
C TYR A 123 11.86 14.30 12.14
N ALA A 124 11.60 15.41 11.45
CA ALA A 124 11.73 15.54 9.99
C ALA A 124 13.07 15.03 9.43
N HIS A 125 14.17 15.25 10.15
CA HIS A 125 15.52 14.83 9.75
C HIS A 125 15.98 13.50 10.37
N THR A 126 15.14 12.83 11.18
CA THR A 126 15.52 11.57 11.84
C THR A 126 15.20 10.36 10.99
N ALA A 127 15.91 9.26 11.25
CA ALA A 127 15.61 7.97 10.62
C ALA A 127 14.35 7.36 11.23
N GLY A 128 13.64 6.57 10.43
CA GLY A 128 12.50 5.78 10.86
C GLY A 128 12.06 4.83 9.75
N HIS A 129 11.23 3.88 10.12
CA HIS A 129 10.55 2.94 9.24
C HIS A 129 9.08 2.81 9.66
N ASP A 130 8.27 2.11 8.87
CA ASP A 130 6.84 1.89 9.09
C ASP A 130 6.47 1.78 10.57
N ILE A 131 7.07 0.84 11.29
CA ILE A 131 6.77 0.58 12.71
C ILE A 131 6.92 1.82 13.60
N ASN A 132 7.84 2.73 13.28
CA ASN A 132 8.05 3.96 14.03
C ASN A 132 6.97 5.00 13.73
N TYR A 133 6.56 5.11 12.47
CA TYR A 133 5.52 6.06 12.04
C TYR A 133 4.16 5.67 12.60
N ILE A 134 3.78 4.39 12.52
CA ILE A 134 2.52 3.89 13.09
C ILE A 134 2.52 3.89 14.61
N ALA A 135 3.69 3.77 15.26
CA ALA A 135 3.81 3.91 16.71
C ALA A 135 3.50 5.34 17.15
N LEU A 136 4.10 6.35 16.49
CA LEU A 136 3.88 7.76 16.83
C LEU A 136 2.46 8.23 16.47
N ALA A 137 1.88 7.69 15.40
CA ALA A 137 0.49 7.95 15.00
C ALA A 137 -0.57 7.36 15.96
N GLY A 138 -0.15 6.50 16.89
CA GLY A 138 -1.04 5.83 17.85
C GLY A 138 -1.66 4.53 17.31
N ALA A 139 -1.45 4.17 16.05
CA ALA A 139 -2.03 2.97 15.44
C ALA A 139 -1.46 1.68 16.05
N LEU A 140 -0.14 1.59 16.21
CA LEU A 140 0.52 0.38 16.72
C LEU A 140 0.06 -0.01 18.14
N ALA A 141 -0.30 0.97 18.95
CA ALA A 141 -0.76 0.72 20.33
C ALA A 141 -2.02 -0.16 20.38
N HIS A 142 -2.86 -0.12 19.34
CA HIS A 142 -4.11 -0.87 19.26
C HIS A 142 -4.00 -2.21 18.51
N LEU A 143 -2.82 -2.54 17.98
CA LEU A 143 -2.61 -3.78 17.23
C LEU A 143 -2.03 -4.88 18.12
N GLY A 144 -2.73 -6.02 18.17
CA GLY A 144 -2.37 -7.19 18.98
C GLY A 144 -3.44 -7.53 20.03
N ARG A 145 -3.17 -8.55 20.83
CA ARG A 145 -4.11 -9.08 21.84
C ARG A 145 -3.95 -8.42 23.21
N ALA A 146 -4.97 -8.54 24.04
CA ALA A 146 -4.95 -8.07 25.43
C ALA A 146 -3.80 -8.73 26.23
N GLY A 147 -3.09 -7.94 27.01
CA GLY A 147 -1.98 -8.42 27.83
C GLY A 147 -0.68 -8.72 27.08
N GLU A 148 -0.67 -8.66 25.74
CA GLU A 148 0.52 -8.89 24.91
C GLU A 148 1.16 -7.56 24.46
N GLN A 149 2.41 -7.64 23.98
CA GLN A 149 3.05 -6.49 23.35
C GLN A 149 2.38 -6.15 22.01
N PRO A 150 2.43 -4.87 21.55
CA PRO A 150 1.91 -4.48 20.24
C PRO A 150 2.52 -5.32 19.12
N THR A 151 1.69 -5.78 18.19
CA THR A 151 2.09 -6.61 17.05
C THR A 151 2.13 -5.77 15.77
N PRO A 152 3.30 -5.60 15.12
CA PRO A 152 3.37 -4.85 13.85
C PRO A 152 2.63 -5.60 12.73
N PRO A 153 1.82 -4.89 11.91
CA PRO A 153 1.05 -5.48 10.82
C PRO A 153 1.88 -5.58 9.52
N ILE A 154 3.12 -6.06 9.59
CA ILE A 154 4.11 -5.92 8.52
C ILE A 154 4.34 -4.41 8.26
N ASN A 155 4.46 -3.96 7.01
CA ASN A 155 4.51 -2.54 6.65
C ASN A 155 3.28 -2.09 5.85
N LEU A 156 2.11 -2.70 6.14
CA LEU A 156 0.87 -2.42 5.41
C LEU A 156 0.25 -1.08 5.81
N VAL A 157 0.40 -0.66 7.06
CA VAL A 157 -0.28 0.53 7.60
C VAL A 157 0.53 1.80 7.34
N GLY A 158 1.81 1.84 7.68
CA GLY A 158 2.65 3.02 7.51
C GLY A 158 3.10 3.23 6.06
N ASP A 159 3.88 2.28 5.52
CA ASP A 159 4.46 2.41 4.18
C ASP A 159 3.39 2.41 3.08
N PHE A 160 2.45 1.47 3.10
CA PHE A 160 1.54 1.28 1.98
C PHE A 160 0.19 1.97 2.18
N GLY A 161 -0.51 1.77 3.29
CA GLY A 161 -1.82 2.40 3.54
C GLY A 161 -1.72 3.90 3.78
N GLY A 162 -0.96 4.29 4.80
CA GLY A 162 -0.76 5.68 5.20
C GLY A 162 0.23 6.44 4.31
N GLY A 163 1.17 5.74 3.68
CA GLY A 163 2.15 6.31 2.76
C GLY A 163 1.69 6.26 1.31
N GLY A 164 1.99 5.15 0.62
CA GLY A 164 1.87 5.05 -0.82
C GLY A 164 0.45 5.25 -1.37
N MET A 165 -0.59 4.69 -0.71
CA MET A 165 -1.98 4.90 -1.12
C MET A 165 -2.40 6.36 -1.00
N LEU A 166 -2.07 7.04 0.12
CA LEU A 166 -2.40 8.45 0.31
C LEU A 166 -1.58 9.36 -0.59
N GLN A 167 -0.31 9.02 -0.86
CA GLN A 167 0.47 9.76 -1.85
C GLN A 167 -0.13 9.63 -3.25
N ALA A 168 -0.54 8.43 -3.67
CA ALA A 168 -1.21 8.23 -4.96
C ALA A 168 -2.50 9.05 -5.06
N PHE A 169 -3.32 9.06 -4.00
CA PHE A 169 -4.50 9.91 -3.91
C PHE A 169 -4.14 11.40 -4.00
N GLY A 170 -3.12 11.85 -3.27
CA GLY A 170 -2.63 13.23 -3.31
C GLY A 170 -2.16 13.64 -4.70
N VAL A 171 -1.38 12.79 -5.38
CA VAL A 171 -0.93 13.04 -6.76
C VAL A 171 -2.12 13.19 -7.71
N VAL A 172 -3.11 12.30 -7.65
CA VAL A 172 -4.31 12.39 -8.51
C VAL A 172 -5.12 13.65 -8.21
N CYS A 173 -5.27 14.05 -6.95
CA CYS A 173 -5.91 15.32 -6.57
C CYS A 173 -5.13 16.52 -7.11
N GLY A 174 -3.80 16.51 -7.00
CA GLY A 174 -2.93 17.55 -7.53
C GLY A 174 -3.04 17.67 -9.05
N LEU A 175 -3.01 16.54 -9.76
CA LEU A 175 -3.20 16.51 -11.22
C LEU A 175 -4.56 17.08 -11.65
N LEU A 176 -5.63 16.69 -10.93
CA LEU A 176 -6.98 17.23 -11.22
C LEU A 176 -7.07 18.73 -10.97
N GLU A 177 -6.37 19.24 -9.96
CA GLU A 177 -6.31 20.66 -9.65
C GLU A 177 -5.50 21.40 -10.71
N ALA A 178 -4.29 20.92 -11.05
CA ALA A 178 -3.44 21.51 -12.08
C ALA A 178 -4.10 21.56 -13.47
N GLN A 179 -4.89 20.54 -13.83
CA GLN A 179 -5.69 20.56 -15.06
C GLN A 179 -6.75 21.68 -15.10
N ARG A 180 -7.20 22.17 -13.94
CA ARG A 180 -8.21 23.23 -13.84
C ARG A 180 -7.61 24.62 -13.75
N SER A 181 -6.58 24.78 -12.92
CA SER A 181 -5.93 26.06 -12.66
C SER A 181 -4.81 26.39 -13.65
N GLY A 182 -4.13 25.36 -14.16
CA GLY A 182 -2.86 25.49 -14.87
C GLY A 182 -1.65 25.58 -13.92
N GLU A 183 -1.87 25.46 -12.61
CA GLU A 183 -0.85 25.61 -11.57
C GLU A 183 -0.63 24.28 -10.82
N GLY A 184 0.61 23.83 -10.74
CA GLY A 184 1.02 22.69 -9.93
C GLY A 184 1.19 23.06 -8.45
N GLN A 185 1.61 22.09 -7.65
CA GLN A 185 1.83 22.32 -6.23
C GLN A 185 2.75 21.26 -5.62
N VAL A 186 3.29 21.57 -4.45
CA VAL A 186 4.05 20.60 -3.63
C VAL A 186 3.07 19.85 -2.71
N ILE A 187 3.24 18.52 -2.65
CA ILE A 187 2.51 17.64 -1.74
C ILE A 187 3.49 17.08 -0.73
N ASP A 188 3.30 17.37 0.55
CA ASP A 188 3.97 16.69 1.66
C ASP A 188 3.13 15.47 2.07
N ALA A 189 3.60 14.29 1.70
CA ALA A 189 2.94 13.01 2.00
C ALA A 189 3.71 12.27 3.09
N ALA A 190 3.38 12.55 4.35
CA ALA A 190 4.02 11.93 5.50
C ALA A 190 3.30 10.65 5.94
N MET A 191 4.05 9.55 6.12
CA MET A 191 3.49 8.28 6.58
C MET A 191 2.86 8.38 7.98
N VAL A 192 3.39 9.23 8.86
CA VAL A 192 2.80 9.47 10.19
C VAL A 192 1.42 10.10 10.09
N ASP A 193 1.24 11.07 9.21
CA ASP A 193 -0.05 11.75 9.00
C ASP A 193 -1.07 10.83 8.35
N GLY A 194 -0.62 10.06 7.36
CA GLY A 194 -1.45 9.08 6.71
C GLY A 194 -1.89 7.96 7.66
N SER A 195 -0.99 7.47 8.49
CA SER A 195 -1.34 6.48 9.53
C SER A 195 -2.35 7.03 10.53
N ALA A 196 -2.20 8.30 10.93
CA ALA A 196 -3.17 8.97 11.79
C ALA A 196 -4.54 9.14 11.10
N THR A 197 -4.54 9.43 9.80
CA THR A 197 -5.77 9.53 8.99
C THR A 197 -6.52 8.20 8.95
N LEU A 198 -5.82 7.07 8.82
CA LEU A 198 -6.44 5.74 8.85
C LEU A 198 -7.13 5.44 10.20
N MET A 199 -6.70 6.07 11.29
CA MET A 199 -7.28 5.93 12.63
C MET A 199 -8.52 6.80 12.88
N THR A 200 -9.02 7.55 11.89
CA THR A 200 -10.13 8.52 12.06
C THR A 200 -11.35 7.90 12.71
N MET A 201 -11.75 6.68 12.30
CA MET A 201 -12.90 5.98 12.90
C MET A 201 -12.64 5.65 14.38
N ILE A 202 -11.45 5.23 14.73
CA ILE A 202 -11.07 4.89 16.11
C ILE A 202 -11.08 6.15 16.99
N TRP A 203 -10.59 7.29 16.48
CA TRP A 203 -10.73 8.58 17.14
C TRP A 203 -12.20 8.96 17.40
N ALA A 204 -13.09 8.71 16.44
CA ALA A 204 -14.52 8.93 16.62
C ALA A 204 -15.09 8.01 17.71
N PHE A 205 -14.77 6.72 17.69
CA PHE A 205 -15.25 5.77 18.71
C PHE A 205 -14.73 6.11 20.10
N ARG A 206 -13.49 6.59 20.21
CA ARG A 206 -12.94 7.09 21.47
C ARG A 206 -13.71 8.31 21.97
N ALA A 207 -14.02 9.27 21.09
CA ALA A 207 -14.82 10.45 21.44
C ALA A 207 -16.26 10.11 21.87
N MET A 208 -16.85 9.04 21.31
CA MET A 208 -18.15 8.50 21.70
C MET A 208 -18.11 7.69 23.01
N GLY A 209 -16.92 7.41 23.56
CA GLY A 209 -16.77 6.61 24.78
C GLY A 209 -16.95 5.10 24.57
N ILE A 210 -16.91 4.61 23.32
CA ILE A 210 -17.05 3.20 22.95
C ILE A 210 -15.71 2.56 22.54
N TRP A 211 -14.60 3.26 22.71
CA TRP A 211 -13.24 2.78 22.48
C TRP A 211 -12.33 3.22 23.61
N THR A 212 -11.50 2.31 24.09
CA THR A 212 -10.48 2.58 25.12
C THR A 212 -9.07 2.42 24.56
N ASP A 213 -8.08 2.99 25.24
CA ASP A 213 -6.67 2.82 24.85
C ASP A 213 -6.10 1.44 25.29
N GLU A 214 -6.91 0.61 25.95
CA GLU A 214 -6.54 -0.75 26.35
C GLU A 214 -6.73 -1.71 25.16
N ARG A 215 -5.60 -2.16 24.60
CA ARG A 215 -5.57 -3.04 23.43
C ARG A 215 -6.23 -4.39 23.69
N GLY A 216 -6.97 -4.89 22.69
CA GLY A 216 -7.59 -6.21 22.73
C GLY A 216 -8.80 -6.31 23.64
N THR A 217 -9.37 -5.16 24.02
CA THR A 217 -10.59 -5.08 24.85
C THR A 217 -11.76 -4.41 24.12
N ASN A 218 -11.52 -3.86 22.94
CA ASN A 218 -12.51 -3.19 22.13
C ASN A 218 -13.14 -4.16 21.09
N MET A 219 -14.19 -3.71 20.44
CA MET A 219 -14.96 -4.53 19.51
C MET A 219 -14.14 -5.02 18.31
N LEU A 220 -13.25 -4.17 17.74
CA LEU A 220 -12.54 -4.46 16.48
C LEU A 220 -11.05 -4.81 16.66
N ASP A 221 -10.55 -4.86 17.87
CA ASP A 221 -9.15 -5.14 18.20
C ASP A 221 -8.92 -6.49 18.90
N THR A 222 -9.75 -7.49 18.57
CA THR A 222 -9.78 -8.83 19.19
C THR A 222 -10.42 -8.89 20.57
N GLY A 223 -11.08 -7.83 21.07
CA GLY A 223 -11.85 -7.85 22.32
C GLY A 223 -13.11 -8.70 22.19
N ALA A 224 -13.91 -8.47 21.15
CA ALA A 224 -15.17 -9.17 20.95
C ALA A 224 -14.98 -10.57 20.35
N HIS A 225 -15.69 -11.55 20.93
CA HIS A 225 -15.69 -12.94 20.46
C HIS A 225 -16.24 -13.11 19.03
N PHE A 226 -17.06 -12.21 18.57
CA PHE A 226 -17.65 -12.22 17.21
C PHE A 226 -16.82 -11.44 16.18
N TYR A 227 -15.63 -10.94 16.57
CA TYR A 227 -14.71 -10.24 15.69
C TYR A 227 -13.25 -10.64 16.03
N ASP A 228 -12.88 -11.87 15.68
CA ASP A 228 -11.57 -12.43 16.01
C ASP A 228 -11.20 -13.57 15.04
N THR A 229 -10.03 -14.14 15.23
CA THR A 229 -9.55 -15.35 14.56
C THR A 229 -9.53 -16.53 15.51
N TYR A 230 -9.88 -17.73 14.99
CA TYR A 230 -9.94 -18.95 15.78
C TYR A 230 -9.12 -20.07 15.14
N GLU A 231 -8.40 -20.81 15.99
CA GLU A 231 -7.65 -21.99 15.58
C GLU A 231 -8.60 -23.18 15.36
N THR A 232 -8.37 -23.93 14.31
CA THR A 232 -9.14 -25.10 13.90
C THR A 232 -8.41 -26.38 14.25
N ALA A 233 -9.08 -27.53 14.15
CA ALA A 233 -8.55 -28.85 14.54
C ALA A 233 -7.22 -29.23 13.83
N ASP A 234 -6.96 -28.65 12.66
CA ASP A 234 -5.75 -28.88 11.85
C ASP A 234 -4.65 -27.82 12.08
N GLY A 235 -4.78 -26.97 13.12
CA GLY A 235 -3.81 -25.93 13.46
C GLY A 235 -3.78 -24.76 12.49
N LYS A 236 -4.79 -24.65 11.62
CA LYS A 236 -5.03 -23.47 10.76
C LYS A 236 -5.99 -22.52 11.45
N TYR A 237 -6.35 -21.42 10.78
CA TYR A 237 -7.18 -20.38 11.37
C TYR A 237 -8.34 -20.00 10.46
N VAL A 238 -9.43 -19.57 11.09
CA VAL A 238 -10.56 -18.91 10.46
C VAL A 238 -10.77 -17.53 11.07
N SER A 239 -11.40 -16.62 10.35
CA SER A 239 -11.77 -15.29 10.83
C SER A 239 -13.28 -15.14 10.88
N ILE A 240 -13.76 -14.47 11.93
CA ILE A 240 -15.17 -14.15 12.16
C ILE A 240 -15.31 -12.65 12.31
N GLY A 241 -16.36 -12.07 11.69
CA GLY A 241 -16.68 -10.65 11.76
C GLY A 241 -18.19 -10.37 11.90
N SER A 242 -18.92 -11.19 12.66
CA SER A 242 -20.38 -11.20 12.78
C SER A 242 -20.90 -10.09 13.71
N ILE A 243 -20.73 -8.82 13.34
CA ILE A 243 -21.06 -7.67 14.19
C ILE A 243 -22.58 -7.46 14.30
N GLU A 244 -23.28 -7.43 13.16
CA GLU A 244 -24.71 -7.16 13.11
C GLU A 244 -25.54 -8.33 13.65
N PRO A 245 -26.68 -8.06 14.31
CA PRO A 245 -27.47 -9.12 14.96
C PRO A 245 -27.87 -10.28 14.05
N GLN A 246 -28.16 -10.02 12.78
CA GLN A 246 -28.53 -11.07 11.82
C GLN A 246 -27.33 -11.97 11.47
N PHE A 247 -26.13 -11.42 11.34
CA PHE A 247 -24.91 -12.18 11.07
C PHE A 247 -24.47 -12.94 12.32
N TYR A 248 -24.64 -12.35 13.50
CA TYR A 248 -24.37 -13.05 14.76
C TYR A 248 -25.35 -14.23 14.98
N ALA A 249 -26.61 -14.06 14.67
CA ALA A 249 -27.59 -15.18 14.72
C ALA A 249 -27.20 -16.33 13.78
N GLU A 250 -26.64 -15.99 12.60
CA GLU A 250 -26.14 -16.99 11.66
C GLU A 250 -24.85 -17.66 12.17
N LEU A 251 -23.96 -16.91 12.84
CA LEU A 251 -22.80 -17.48 13.54
C LEU A 251 -23.22 -18.51 14.59
N LEU A 252 -24.19 -18.15 15.45
CA LEU A 252 -24.69 -19.04 16.49
C LEU A 252 -25.25 -20.34 15.89
N ARG A 253 -26.07 -20.21 14.85
CA ARG A 253 -26.71 -21.35 14.16
C ARG A 253 -25.67 -22.27 13.49
N LEU A 254 -24.69 -21.72 12.78
CA LEU A 254 -23.73 -22.52 12.01
C LEU A 254 -22.61 -23.09 12.88
N SER A 255 -22.20 -22.36 13.91
CA SER A 255 -21.19 -22.87 14.87
C SER A 255 -21.76 -23.86 15.85
N GLY A 256 -23.07 -23.77 16.18
CA GLY A 256 -23.68 -24.55 17.27
C GLY A 256 -23.28 -24.05 18.65
N LEU A 257 -22.89 -22.77 18.79
CA LEU A 257 -22.43 -22.21 20.08
C LEU A 257 -23.49 -22.26 21.16
N GLU A 258 -24.77 -22.03 20.82
CA GLU A 258 -25.86 -22.09 21.79
C GLU A 258 -26.03 -23.50 22.38
N GLU A 259 -26.00 -24.54 21.55
CA GLU A 259 -26.05 -25.93 21.98
C GLU A 259 -24.82 -26.32 22.81
N HIS A 260 -23.64 -25.82 22.43
CA HIS A 260 -22.39 -26.02 23.16
C HIS A 260 -22.47 -25.41 24.57
N LEU A 261 -22.95 -24.17 24.70
CA LEU A 261 -23.18 -23.53 26.00
C LEU A 261 -24.24 -24.26 26.85
N ALA A 262 -25.36 -24.61 26.24
CA ALA A 262 -26.44 -25.33 26.92
C ALA A 262 -25.99 -26.70 27.48
N ALA A 263 -25.13 -27.41 26.74
CA ALA A 263 -24.56 -28.67 27.20
C ALA A 263 -23.65 -28.50 28.44
N LYS A 264 -23.09 -27.30 28.64
CA LYS A 264 -22.31 -26.92 29.83
C LYS A 264 -23.14 -26.27 30.94
N GLY A 265 -24.47 -26.14 30.75
CA GLY A 265 -25.36 -25.47 31.69
C GLY A 265 -25.19 -23.95 31.73
N LYS A 266 -24.67 -23.35 30.63
CA LYS A 266 -24.48 -21.92 30.46
C LYS A 266 -25.59 -21.35 29.57
N GLU A 267 -25.93 -20.08 29.80
CA GLU A 267 -26.80 -19.29 28.93
C GLU A 267 -25.98 -18.40 28.01
N LEU A 268 -26.52 -18.08 26.84
CA LEU A 268 -25.91 -17.13 25.92
C LEU A 268 -26.15 -15.70 26.41
N PRO A 269 -25.09 -14.92 26.77
CA PRO A 269 -25.23 -13.52 27.12
C PRO A 269 -25.59 -12.63 25.92
N TYR A 270 -25.99 -11.38 26.20
CA TYR A 270 -26.17 -10.38 25.15
C TYR A 270 -24.85 -10.13 24.39
N GLN A 271 -24.91 -10.18 23.06
CA GLN A 271 -23.73 -10.06 22.17
C GLN A 271 -22.80 -8.90 22.53
N MET A 272 -23.37 -7.72 22.79
CA MET A 272 -22.61 -6.49 23.06
C MET A 272 -22.23 -6.29 24.52
N ASP A 273 -22.49 -7.27 25.40
CA ASP A 273 -22.01 -7.23 26.78
C ASP A 273 -20.53 -7.62 26.85
N ALA A 274 -19.67 -6.61 26.86
CA ALA A 274 -18.21 -6.79 26.85
C ALA A 274 -17.69 -7.59 28.07
N SER A 275 -18.44 -7.67 29.17
CA SER A 275 -18.04 -8.42 30.36
C SER A 275 -17.99 -9.94 30.13
N HIS A 276 -18.62 -10.42 29.06
CA HIS A 276 -18.70 -11.83 28.68
C HIS A 276 -17.84 -12.17 27.44
N TRP A 277 -17.21 -11.20 26.78
CA TRP A 277 -16.51 -11.43 25.52
C TRP A 277 -15.34 -12.41 25.65
N GLU A 278 -14.55 -12.31 26.72
CA GLU A 278 -13.43 -13.22 26.97
C GLU A 278 -13.90 -14.67 27.17
N GLU A 279 -14.94 -14.87 27.97
CA GLU A 279 -15.55 -16.19 28.19
C GLU A 279 -16.08 -16.76 26.87
N LEU A 280 -16.89 -16.01 26.13
CA LEU A 280 -17.47 -16.45 24.85
C LEU A 280 -16.40 -16.72 23.79
N ARG A 281 -15.29 -15.98 23.80
CA ARG A 281 -14.15 -16.29 22.94
C ARG A 281 -13.56 -17.65 23.25
N GLY A 282 -13.40 -18.00 24.53
CA GLY A 282 -12.97 -19.32 24.95
C GLY A 282 -13.91 -20.43 24.48
N GLU A 283 -15.24 -20.23 24.61
CA GLU A 283 -16.24 -21.20 24.16
C GLU A 283 -16.27 -21.38 22.65
N LEU A 284 -16.16 -20.28 21.88
CA LEU A 284 -16.03 -20.34 20.42
C LEU A 284 -14.72 -21.02 19.98
N ALA A 285 -13.63 -20.79 20.68
CA ALA A 285 -12.37 -21.47 20.40
C ALA A 285 -12.51 -23.00 20.54
N GLU A 286 -13.20 -23.47 21.59
CA GLU A 286 -13.50 -24.91 21.76
C GLU A 286 -14.36 -25.44 20.60
N VAL A 287 -15.35 -24.66 20.15
CA VAL A 287 -16.21 -25.01 19.02
C VAL A 287 -15.41 -25.09 17.72
N PHE A 288 -14.60 -24.08 17.40
CA PHE A 288 -13.81 -24.07 16.17
C PHE A 288 -12.72 -25.14 16.13
N ALA A 289 -12.20 -25.54 17.29
CA ALA A 289 -11.25 -26.67 17.41
C ALA A 289 -11.88 -28.05 17.10
N THR A 290 -13.21 -28.16 16.89
CA THR A 290 -13.88 -29.44 16.61
C THR A 290 -13.78 -29.90 15.16
N LYS A 291 -13.47 -29.02 14.23
CA LYS A 291 -13.37 -29.31 12.78
C LYS A 291 -12.10 -28.66 12.19
N THR A 292 -11.66 -29.19 11.07
CA THR A 292 -10.61 -28.56 10.28
C THR A 292 -11.09 -27.26 9.63
N ARG A 293 -10.13 -26.41 9.20
CA ARG A 293 -10.47 -25.17 8.49
C ARG A 293 -11.35 -25.43 7.25
N ASP A 294 -11.02 -26.47 6.49
CA ASP A 294 -11.73 -26.80 5.24
C ASP A 294 -13.15 -27.32 5.54
N GLU A 295 -13.36 -28.11 6.61
CA GLU A 295 -14.70 -28.49 7.06
C GLU A 295 -15.54 -27.28 7.53
N TRP A 296 -14.91 -26.28 8.18
CA TRP A 296 -15.60 -25.02 8.50
C TRP A 296 -15.93 -24.19 7.26
N CYS A 297 -15.09 -24.20 6.23
CA CYS A 297 -15.43 -23.58 4.95
C CYS A 297 -16.68 -24.22 4.33
N GLU A 298 -16.79 -25.56 4.34
CA GLU A 298 -17.99 -26.25 3.85
C GLU A 298 -19.27 -25.86 4.60
N VAL A 299 -19.16 -25.52 5.90
CA VAL A 299 -20.31 -25.12 6.74
C VAL A 299 -20.65 -23.64 6.56
N MET A 300 -19.67 -22.76 6.44
CA MET A 300 -19.86 -21.32 6.61
C MET A 300 -19.68 -20.49 5.34
N GLU A 301 -18.85 -20.92 4.37
CA GLU A 301 -18.68 -20.14 3.14
C GLU A 301 -19.97 -20.07 2.35
N GLY A 302 -20.24 -18.90 1.76
CA GLY A 302 -21.47 -18.64 1.00
C GLY A 302 -22.70 -18.31 1.85
N SER A 303 -22.56 -18.26 3.18
CA SER A 303 -23.60 -17.76 4.12
C SER A 303 -23.31 -16.31 4.53
N ASP A 304 -24.24 -15.70 5.28
CA ASP A 304 -24.10 -14.32 5.79
C ASP A 304 -23.41 -14.27 7.17
N VAL A 305 -22.60 -15.27 7.52
CA VAL A 305 -21.94 -15.37 8.84
C VAL A 305 -20.71 -14.44 9.00
N CYS A 306 -20.31 -13.73 7.96
CA CYS A 306 -19.07 -12.93 7.94
C CYS A 306 -17.83 -13.77 8.30
N PHE A 307 -17.65 -14.87 7.58
CA PHE A 307 -16.58 -15.85 7.75
C PHE A 307 -15.61 -15.80 6.59
N ALA A 308 -14.33 -16.04 6.88
CA ALA A 308 -13.34 -16.40 5.86
C ALA A 308 -12.23 -17.29 6.44
N PRO A 309 -11.66 -18.23 5.66
CA PRO A 309 -10.43 -18.92 6.06
C PRO A 309 -9.25 -17.94 6.08
N VAL A 310 -8.35 -18.07 7.05
CA VAL A 310 -7.06 -17.37 7.03
C VAL A 310 -6.13 -18.15 6.12
N LEU A 311 -5.76 -17.56 5.00
CA LEU A 311 -5.02 -18.21 3.92
C LEU A 311 -3.57 -17.73 3.89
N THR A 312 -2.65 -18.65 3.52
CA THR A 312 -1.31 -18.27 3.07
C THR A 312 -1.37 -17.55 1.73
N MET A 313 -0.30 -16.88 1.30
CA MET A 313 -0.24 -16.23 -0.02
C MET A 313 -0.48 -17.22 -1.17
N GLU A 314 0.06 -18.43 -1.07
CA GLU A 314 -0.13 -19.49 -2.05
C GLU A 314 -1.59 -19.97 -2.11
N GLU A 315 -2.22 -20.19 -0.95
CA GLU A 315 -3.63 -20.58 -0.86
C GLU A 315 -4.53 -19.43 -1.36
N ALA A 316 -4.24 -18.19 -1.01
CA ALA A 316 -5.02 -17.02 -1.45
C ALA A 316 -5.07 -16.89 -2.98
N ALA A 317 -3.95 -17.14 -3.67
CA ALA A 317 -3.90 -17.08 -5.13
C ALA A 317 -4.74 -18.20 -5.81
N ARG A 318 -5.04 -19.28 -5.09
CA ARG A 318 -5.80 -20.42 -5.58
C ARG A 318 -7.24 -20.48 -5.10
N HIS A 319 -7.62 -19.60 -4.15
CA HIS A 319 -8.96 -19.59 -3.60
C HIS A 319 -10.00 -19.30 -4.71
N PRO A 320 -11.11 -20.06 -4.82
CA PRO A 320 -12.07 -19.95 -5.92
C PRO A 320 -12.58 -18.53 -6.17
N HIS A 321 -12.93 -17.79 -5.12
CA HIS A 321 -13.36 -16.40 -5.24
C HIS A 321 -12.28 -15.51 -5.87
N ASN A 322 -11.03 -15.66 -5.44
CA ASN A 322 -9.91 -14.86 -5.95
C ASN A 322 -9.56 -15.21 -7.38
N VAL A 323 -9.67 -16.51 -7.76
CA VAL A 323 -9.46 -16.99 -9.13
C VAL A 323 -10.55 -16.43 -10.06
N GLU A 324 -11.83 -16.58 -9.72
CA GLU A 324 -12.93 -16.06 -10.50
C GLU A 324 -12.90 -14.55 -10.64
N ARG A 325 -12.57 -13.86 -9.55
CA ARG A 325 -12.41 -12.41 -9.55
C ARG A 325 -11.14 -11.95 -10.28
N GLY A 326 -10.13 -12.82 -10.50
CA GLY A 326 -8.82 -12.43 -11.02
C GLY A 326 -8.11 -11.44 -10.07
N THR A 327 -8.12 -11.74 -8.77
CA THR A 327 -7.47 -10.91 -7.75
C THR A 327 -5.95 -10.96 -7.88
N PHE A 328 -5.44 -12.10 -8.32
CA PHE A 328 -4.04 -12.33 -8.63
C PHE A 328 -3.88 -12.67 -10.12
N VAL A 329 -2.73 -12.30 -10.67
CA VAL A 329 -2.36 -12.60 -12.07
C VAL A 329 -0.95 -13.15 -12.11
N GLU A 330 -0.67 -13.96 -13.11
CA GLU A 330 0.70 -14.33 -13.47
C GLU A 330 1.19 -13.38 -14.57
N PHE A 331 2.25 -12.65 -14.30
CA PHE A 331 2.86 -11.74 -15.26
C PHE A 331 4.38 -11.77 -15.10
N GLY A 332 5.11 -11.96 -16.20
CA GLY A 332 6.56 -12.13 -16.18
C GLY A 332 7.04 -13.34 -15.36
N GLY A 333 6.22 -14.40 -15.28
CA GLY A 333 6.53 -15.62 -14.51
C GLY A 333 6.33 -15.48 -12.99
N ILE A 334 5.72 -14.40 -12.53
CA ILE A 334 5.49 -14.13 -11.09
C ILE A 334 3.99 -13.95 -10.84
N THR A 335 3.45 -14.74 -9.91
CA THR A 335 2.09 -14.53 -9.38
C THR A 335 2.09 -13.30 -8.48
N GLN A 336 1.24 -12.33 -8.77
CA GLN A 336 1.21 -11.03 -8.10
C GLN A 336 -0.21 -10.45 -8.08
N PRO A 337 -0.51 -9.48 -7.20
CA PRO A 337 -1.82 -8.81 -7.21
C PRO A 337 -2.10 -8.12 -8.55
N ALA A 338 -3.31 -8.28 -9.06
CA ALA A 338 -3.79 -7.59 -10.25
C ALA A 338 -3.95 -6.07 -9.98
N PRO A 339 -3.88 -5.21 -11.01
CA PRO A 339 -4.17 -3.80 -10.89
C PRO A 339 -5.52 -3.51 -10.24
N SER A 340 -5.55 -2.62 -9.28
CA SER A 340 -6.73 -2.23 -8.50
C SER A 340 -6.69 -0.71 -8.25
N PRO A 341 -7.86 0.00 -8.21
CA PRO A 341 -9.22 -0.50 -8.41
C PRO A 341 -9.54 -0.85 -9.86
N ARG A 342 -10.67 -1.55 -10.07
CA ARG A 342 -11.13 -1.97 -11.41
C ARG A 342 -12.08 -0.95 -12.00
N PHE A 343 -11.73 -0.42 -13.15
CA PHE A 343 -12.56 0.54 -13.90
C PHE A 343 -13.33 -0.18 -15.01
N SER A 344 -14.64 0.07 -15.10
CA SER A 344 -15.51 -0.59 -16.09
C SER A 344 -15.22 -0.20 -17.54
N ARG A 345 -14.70 1.00 -17.78
CA ARG A 345 -14.43 1.55 -19.11
C ARG A 345 -12.94 1.68 -19.44
N THR A 346 -12.12 1.97 -18.43
CA THR A 346 -10.67 2.20 -18.55
C THR A 346 -9.92 1.31 -17.56
N PRO A 347 -9.94 -0.03 -17.75
CA PRO A 347 -9.31 -0.95 -16.81
C PRO A 347 -7.80 -0.71 -16.72
N GLY A 348 -7.27 -0.81 -15.50
CA GLY A 348 -5.82 -0.85 -15.26
C GLY A 348 -5.20 -2.11 -15.84
N ALA A 349 -3.91 -2.05 -16.14
CA ALA A 349 -3.14 -3.19 -16.64
C ALA A 349 -1.67 -3.08 -16.23
N ILE A 350 -1.02 -4.22 -15.97
CA ILE A 350 0.44 -4.27 -15.85
C ILE A 350 1.03 -4.06 -17.25
N GLN A 351 1.72 -2.95 -17.44
CA GLN A 351 2.21 -2.55 -18.77
C GLN A 351 3.50 -3.27 -19.15
N ARG A 352 4.39 -3.52 -18.17
CA ARG A 352 5.68 -4.18 -18.37
C ARG A 352 6.21 -4.81 -17.08
N VAL A 353 7.11 -5.76 -17.23
CA VAL A 353 7.90 -6.31 -16.12
C VAL A 353 8.83 -5.23 -15.54
N PRO A 354 9.35 -5.39 -14.31
CA PRO A 354 10.34 -4.49 -13.76
C PRO A 354 11.56 -4.34 -14.68
N ALA A 355 12.02 -3.11 -14.88
CA ALA A 355 13.24 -2.80 -15.63
C ALA A 355 14.45 -2.76 -14.70
N HIS A 356 15.62 -3.17 -15.21
CA HIS A 356 16.89 -2.92 -14.54
C HIS A 356 17.21 -1.42 -14.51
N PRO A 357 18.03 -0.94 -13.56
CA PRO A 357 18.47 0.45 -13.54
C PRO A 357 19.16 0.84 -14.85
N GLY A 358 18.69 1.92 -15.48
CA GLY A 358 19.21 2.44 -16.74
C GLY A 358 18.83 1.66 -18.01
N GLN A 359 17.99 0.63 -17.89
CA GLN A 359 17.64 -0.24 -19.03
C GLN A 359 17.00 0.52 -20.20
N ASP A 360 16.21 1.55 -19.91
CA ASP A 360 15.44 2.28 -20.92
C ASP A 360 16.00 3.70 -21.14
N THR A 361 17.26 3.97 -20.79
CA THR A 361 17.85 5.31 -20.82
C THR A 361 17.70 5.98 -22.18
N ASP A 362 18.12 5.33 -23.25
CA ASP A 362 18.10 5.90 -24.60
C ASP A 362 16.66 6.13 -25.08
N ASP A 363 15.79 5.13 -24.88
CA ASP A 363 14.37 5.23 -25.26
C ASP A 363 13.66 6.41 -24.56
N VAL A 364 13.95 6.63 -23.27
CA VAL A 364 13.36 7.75 -22.51
C VAL A 364 13.86 9.09 -23.05
N LEU A 365 15.15 9.25 -23.30
CA LEU A 365 15.74 10.48 -23.82
C LEU A 365 15.20 10.82 -25.21
N VAL A 366 15.04 9.81 -26.08
CA VAL A 366 14.42 10.00 -27.40
C VAL A 366 12.94 10.34 -27.30
N ASP A 367 12.16 9.56 -26.55
CA ASP A 367 10.71 9.69 -26.50
C ASP A 367 10.23 10.95 -25.77
N TRP A 368 10.86 11.31 -24.65
CA TRP A 368 10.42 12.44 -23.84
C TRP A 368 11.07 13.75 -24.24
N LEU A 369 12.38 13.72 -24.60
CA LEU A 369 13.16 14.93 -24.91
C LEU A 369 13.39 15.13 -26.41
N GLY A 370 13.01 14.17 -27.27
CA GLY A 370 13.23 14.26 -28.70
C GLY A 370 14.70 14.27 -29.11
N MET A 371 15.57 13.72 -28.27
CA MET A 371 17.02 13.68 -28.54
C MET A 371 17.31 12.76 -29.72
N ASP A 372 18.31 13.13 -30.51
CA ASP A 372 18.88 12.26 -31.52
C ASP A 372 20.01 11.39 -30.92
N ASP A 373 20.45 10.38 -31.68
CA ASP A 373 21.53 9.47 -31.25
C ASP A 373 22.80 10.18 -30.83
N SER A 374 23.10 11.32 -31.44
CA SER A 374 24.31 12.11 -31.13
C SER A 374 24.19 12.81 -29.76
N GLY A 375 23.00 13.29 -29.41
CA GLY A 375 22.71 13.89 -28.10
C GLY A 375 22.78 12.86 -26.99
N VAL A 376 22.19 11.69 -27.21
CA VAL A 376 22.26 10.57 -26.26
C VAL A 376 23.71 10.11 -26.04
N ALA A 377 24.46 9.94 -27.11
CA ALA A 377 25.87 9.56 -27.02
C ALA A 377 26.72 10.59 -26.25
N ALA A 378 26.50 11.90 -26.46
CA ALA A 378 27.20 12.95 -25.74
C ALA A 378 26.91 12.91 -24.21
N LEU A 379 25.66 12.63 -23.79
CA LEU A 379 25.30 12.47 -22.38
C LEU A 379 25.95 11.23 -21.75
N ARG A 380 26.09 10.14 -22.50
CA ARG A 380 26.80 8.94 -22.05
C ARG A 380 28.29 9.20 -21.94
N ASP A 381 28.93 9.86 -22.91
CA ASP A 381 30.32 10.19 -22.92
C ASP A 381 30.74 11.14 -21.78
N SER A 382 29.82 12.05 -21.38
CA SER A 382 30.03 12.93 -20.23
C SER A 382 29.83 12.21 -18.88
N GLY A 383 29.22 11.01 -18.87
CA GLY A 383 28.87 10.30 -17.65
C GLY A 383 27.64 10.87 -16.94
N ALA A 384 26.85 11.70 -17.61
CA ALA A 384 25.59 12.24 -17.09
C ALA A 384 24.49 11.16 -17.01
N VAL A 385 24.49 10.23 -17.96
CA VAL A 385 23.58 9.10 -18.03
C VAL A 385 24.30 7.77 -18.26
N ALA A 386 23.63 6.63 -17.96
CA ALA A 386 24.16 5.28 -18.16
C ALA A 386 23.09 4.30 -18.66
#